data_510144aa1a201785ea943011632d63f5
#
_entry.id   510144aa1a201785ea943011632d63f5
#
_cell.length_a   1.000
_cell.length_b   1.000
_cell.length_c   1.000
_cell.angle_alpha   90.00
_cell.angle_beta   90.00
_cell.angle_gamma   90.00
#
_symmetry.space_group_name_H-M   'P 1'
#
loop_
_entity.id
_entity.type
_entity.pdbx_description
1 polymer ?
#
loop_
_entity_poly.entity_id
_entity_poly.type
_entity_poly.pdbx_seq_one_letter_code
_entity_poly.pdbx_strand_id
1 'polypeptide(L)'
;LNPRQNALLSIKLAAIKELEYEDFFTLFAKGDVELFNRVYQSKLRQHLNEDSRQFFDASGSHFFTQIMWRGMSGRAAQNLVRISSLLGLGGFIEALKDCRNMAEQRELWGQYKGRLHTYASVVNSTRRVWAPFIGVPDSQLSLYEGNIVQKLMDHIFENTFIAGDNYFYYGYFYGQFTKECCPRYLKE
;
A
#
# COMPACT_ATOMS: atom_id res chain seq x y z
N LEU A 1 -7.44 13.07 17.64
CA LEU A 1 -7.73 12.35 16.38
C LEU A 1 -7.03 13.06 15.22
N ASN A 2 -6.47 12.31 14.30
CA ASN A 2 -5.80 12.89 13.13
C ASN A 2 -6.87 13.43 12.15
N PRO A 3 -6.90 14.75 11.85
CA PRO A 3 -7.93 15.36 11.00
C PRO A 3 -8.04 14.70 9.61
N ARG A 4 -6.91 14.28 9.04
CA ARG A 4 -6.89 13.59 7.73
C ARG A 4 -7.52 12.20 7.77
N GLN A 5 -7.38 11.48 8.88
CA GLN A 5 -8.03 10.18 9.07
C GLN A 5 -9.54 10.35 9.25
N ASN A 6 -9.96 11.41 9.97
CA ASN A 6 -11.38 11.75 10.08
C ASN A 6 -11.97 12.10 8.73
N ALA A 7 -11.31 12.94 7.94
CA ALA A 7 -11.77 13.29 6.60
C ALA A 7 -11.90 12.03 5.72
N LEU A 8 -10.92 11.13 5.75
CA LEU A 8 -10.98 9.87 5.00
C LEU A 8 -12.15 8.98 5.45
N LEU A 9 -12.39 8.88 6.76
CA LEU A 9 -13.54 8.13 7.26
C LEU A 9 -14.86 8.76 6.80
N SER A 10 -14.98 10.09 6.92
CA SER A 10 -16.20 10.82 6.52
C SER A 10 -16.53 10.62 5.04
N ILE A 11 -15.54 10.71 4.15
CA ILE A 11 -15.80 10.52 2.71
C ILE A 11 -16.09 9.05 2.37
N LYS A 12 -15.51 8.09 3.08
CA LYS A 12 -15.88 6.67 2.92
C LYS A 12 -17.33 6.42 3.29
N LEU A 13 -17.80 6.97 4.42
CA LEU A 13 -19.19 6.85 4.85
C LEU A 13 -20.17 7.51 3.87
N ALA A 14 -19.81 8.70 3.37
CA ALA A 14 -20.57 9.36 2.33
C ALA A 14 -20.65 8.54 1.04
N ALA A 15 -19.52 7.96 0.63
CA ALA A 15 -19.45 7.15 -0.59
C ALA A 15 -20.24 5.82 -0.47
N ILE A 16 -20.20 5.14 0.68
CA ILE A 16 -21.01 3.95 0.95
C ILE A 16 -22.50 4.25 0.81
N LYS A 17 -22.92 5.46 1.19
CA LYS A 17 -24.31 5.89 1.15
C LYS A 17 -24.79 6.27 -0.25
N GLU A 18 -23.92 6.90 -1.05
CA GLU A 18 -24.30 7.63 -2.25
C GLU A 18 -23.80 7.01 -3.57
N LEU A 19 -22.85 6.08 -3.50
CA LEU A 19 -22.28 5.47 -4.70
C LEU A 19 -22.74 4.02 -4.85
N GLU A 20 -22.89 3.61 -6.11
CA GLU A 20 -22.98 2.20 -6.43
C GLU A 20 -21.66 1.49 -6.11
N TYR A 21 -21.71 0.19 -5.85
CA TYR A 21 -20.55 -0.60 -5.43
C TYR A 21 -19.34 -0.45 -6.38
N GLU A 22 -19.55 -0.48 -7.69
CA GLU A 22 -18.46 -0.38 -8.67
C GLU A 22 -17.74 0.97 -8.60
N ASP A 23 -18.47 2.08 -8.43
CA ASP A 23 -17.90 3.40 -8.25
C ASP A 23 -17.18 3.51 -6.90
N PHE A 24 -17.77 2.97 -5.83
CA PHE A 24 -17.16 2.91 -4.51
C PHE A 24 -15.83 2.12 -4.54
N PHE A 25 -15.85 0.92 -5.13
CA PHE A 25 -14.67 0.10 -5.28
C PHE A 25 -13.58 0.81 -6.10
N THR A 26 -13.95 1.34 -7.27
CA THR A 26 -13.00 2.03 -8.17
C THR A 26 -12.35 3.23 -7.47
N LEU A 27 -13.14 4.01 -6.73
CA LEU A 27 -12.65 5.17 -6.01
C LEU A 27 -11.62 4.80 -4.92
N PHE A 28 -11.93 3.81 -4.08
CA PHE A 28 -11.09 3.51 -2.91
C PHE A 28 -10.08 2.37 -3.12
N ALA A 29 -10.31 1.50 -4.09
CA ALA A 29 -9.38 0.42 -4.41
C ALA A 29 -8.31 0.83 -5.41
N LYS A 30 -8.64 1.71 -6.36
CA LYS A 30 -7.74 2.14 -7.43
C LYS A 30 -7.28 3.59 -7.29
N GLY A 31 -8.00 4.40 -6.53
CA GLY A 31 -7.70 5.82 -6.38
C GLY A 31 -8.00 6.63 -7.65
N ASP A 32 -9.16 6.37 -8.28
CA ASP A 32 -9.55 7.01 -9.51
C ASP A 32 -9.91 8.49 -9.31
N VAL A 33 -9.02 9.38 -9.78
CA VAL A 33 -9.16 10.83 -9.61
C VAL A 33 -10.26 11.40 -10.49
N GLU A 34 -10.47 10.85 -11.68
CA GLU A 34 -11.51 11.34 -12.61
C GLU A 34 -12.90 11.02 -12.03
N LEU A 35 -13.05 9.82 -11.51
CA LEU A 35 -14.25 9.43 -10.78
C LEU A 35 -14.46 10.33 -9.55
N PHE A 36 -13.41 10.55 -8.74
CA PHE A 36 -13.49 11.45 -7.59
C PHE A 36 -14.03 12.82 -8.01
N ASN A 37 -13.44 13.46 -9.00
CA ASN A 37 -13.84 14.79 -9.47
C ASN A 37 -15.29 14.83 -9.95
N ARG A 38 -15.75 13.74 -10.60
CA ARG A 38 -17.13 13.63 -11.08
C ARG A 38 -18.15 13.50 -9.95
N VAL A 39 -17.85 12.68 -8.93
CA VAL A 39 -18.83 12.35 -7.87
C VAL A 39 -18.73 13.24 -6.64
N TYR A 40 -17.58 13.88 -6.40
CA TYR A 40 -17.34 14.62 -5.18
C TYR A 40 -18.32 15.77 -5.01
N GLN A 41 -18.38 16.69 -5.97
CA GLN A 41 -19.24 17.89 -5.88
C GLN A 41 -20.73 17.54 -5.94
N SER A 42 -21.10 16.56 -6.76
CA SER A 42 -22.49 16.22 -7.02
C SER A 42 -23.13 15.31 -5.97
N LYS A 43 -22.34 14.44 -5.33
CA LYS A 43 -22.86 13.41 -4.44
C LYS A 43 -22.26 13.44 -3.04
N LEU A 44 -20.92 13.56 -2.91
CA LEU A 44 -20.25 13.26 -1.63
C LEU A 44 -20.12 14.49 -0.73
N ARG A 45 -19.81 15.65 -1.28
CA ARG A 45 -19.49 16.89 -0.55
C ARG A 45 -20.57 17.28 0.47
N GLN A 46 -21.83 17.13 0.12
CA GLN A 46 -22.97 17.49 0.98
C GLN A 46 -23.04 16.70 2.29
N HIS A 47 -22.48 15.50 2.32
CA HIS A 47 -22.47 14.58 3.48
C HIS A 47 -21.26 14.76 4.40
N LEU A 48 -20.31 15.64 4.03
CA LEU A 48 -19.10 15.88 4.81
C LEU A 48 -19.33 17.04 5.81
N ASN A 49 -18.64 16.97 6.95
CA ASN A 49 -18.52 18.11 7.85
C ASN A 49 -17.59 19.18 7.26
N GLU A 50 -17.58 20.38 7.85
CA GLU A 50 -16.84 21.51 7.31
C GLU A 50 -15.34 21.25 7.17
N ASP A 51 -14.68 20.67 8.17
CA ASP A 51 -13.25 20.37 8.13
C ASP A 51 -12.91 19.39 7.00
N SER A 52 -13.74 18.36 6.79
CA SER A 52 -13.57 17.39 5.72
C SER A 52 -13.83 18.01 4.35
N ARG A 53 -14.80 18.94 4.22
CA ARG A 53 -15.04 19.70 2.98
C ARG A 53 -13.83 20.52 2.61
N GLN A 54 -13.33 21.34 3.54
CA GLN A 54 -12.14 22.16 3.33
C GLN A 54 -10.93 21.33 2.89
N PHE A 55 -10.74 20.17 3.52
CA PHE A 55 -9.66 19.27 3.16
C PHE A 55 -9.80 18.74 1.71
N PHE A 56 -10.96 18.24 1.32
CA PHE A 56 -11.16 17.66 -0.01
C PHE A 56 -11.34 18.70 -1.09
N ASP A 57 -11.91 19.87 -0.80
CA ASP A 57 -11.97 21.01 -1.72
C ASP A 57 -10.55 21.46 -2.11
N ALA A 58 -9.62 21.49 -1.14
CA ALA A 58 -8.25 21.92 -1.37
C ALA A 58 -7.33 20.83 -1.94
N SER A 59 -7.57 19.56 -1.60
CA SER A 59 -6.56 18.50 -1.80
C SER A 59 -7.14 17.18 -2.32
N GLY A 60 -8.43 17.07 -2.60
CA GLY A 60 -9.11 15.81 -2.86
C GLY A 60 -8.52 15.05 -4.06
N SER A 61 -8.40 15.70 -5.22
CA SER A 61 -7.81 15.06 -6.41
C SER A 61 -6.38 14.61 -6.16
N HIS A 62 -5.56 15.45 -5.51
CA HIS A 62 -4.21 15.05 -5.13
C HIS A 62 -4.21 13.92 -4.11
N PHE A 63 -5.17 13.89 -3.17
CA PHE A 63 -5.29 12.84 -2.17
C PHE A 63 -5.59 11.49 -2.81
N PHE A 64 -6.52 11.43 -3.76
CA PHE A 64 -6.87 10.18 -4.44
C PHE A 64 -5.78 9.71 -5.40
N THR A 65 -4.96 10.61 -5.97
CA THR A 65 -3.77 10.18 -6.70
C THR A 65 -2.88 9.33 -5.80
N GLN A 66 -2.73 8.05 -6.12
CA GLN A 66 -1.91 7.12 -5.35
C GLN A 66 -2.36 6.96 -3.87
N ILE A 67 -3.67 6.89 -3.63
CA ILE A 67 -4.26 6.82 -2.29
C ILE A 67 -3.59 5.77 -1.39
N MET A 68 -3.21 4.61 -1.93
CA MET A 68 -2.57 3.51 -1.20
C MET A 68 -1.16 3.84 -0.72
N TRP A 69 -0.46 4.71 -1.43
CA TRP A 69 0.91 5.10 -1.08
C TRP A 69 0.98 6.44 -0.34
N ARG A 70 -0.16 6.92 0.17
CA ARG A 70 -0.18 8.10 1.04
C ARG A 70 0.32 7.79 2.44
N GLY A 71 0.92 8.78 3.06
CA GLY A 71 1.52 8.64 4.38
C GLY A 71 2.96 8.09 4.33
N MET A 72 3.57 7.95 5.51
CA MET A 72 4.98 7.60 5.63
C MET A 72 5.24 6.16 5.18
N SER A 73 4.45 5.20 5.64
CA SER A 73 4.60 3.79 5.27
C SER A 73 4.30 3.53 3.79
N GLY A 74 3.30 4.20 3.22
CA GLY A 74 2.99 4.08 1.80
C GLY A 74 4.11 4.62 0.91
N ARG A 75 4.71 5.77 1.26
CA ARG A 75 5.88 6.32 0.54
C ARG A 75 7.10 5.40 0.66
N ALA A 76 7.33 4.82 1.83
CA ALA A 76 8.41 3.86 2.03
C ALA A 76 8.22 2.63 1.12
N ALA A 77 7.00 2.08 1.07
CA ALA A 77 6.67 0.97 0.19
C ALA A 77 6.85 1.32 -1.30
N GLN A 78 6.35 2.47 -1.74
CA GLN A 78 6.54 2.95 -3.12
C GLN A 78 8.01 3.07 -3.50
N ASN A 79 8.83 3.65 -2.60
CA ASN A 79 10.26 3.76 -2.82
C ASN A 79 10.95 2.39 -2.86
N LEU A 80 10.53 1.47 -2.00
CA LEU A 80 11.04 0.10 -2.01
C LEU A 80 10.75 -0.60 -3.35
N VAL A 81 9.53 -0.50 -3.86
CA VAL A 81 9.15 -1.06 -5.17
C VAL A 81 9.98 -0.43 -6.29
N ARG A 82 10.15 0.90 -6.30
CA ARG A 82 10.97 1.60 -7.30
C ARG A 82 12.44 1.16 -7.27
N ILE A 83 13.03 1.10 -6.07
CA ILE A 83 14.42 0.66 -5.91
C ILE A 83 14.57 -0.81 -6.32
N SER A 84 13.63 -1.66 -5.96
CA SER A 84 13.63 -3.07 -6.38
C SER A 84 13.61 -3.19 -7.90
N SER A 85 12.81 -2.38 -8.59
CA SER A 85 12.78 -2.35 -10.07
C SER A 85 14.13 -1.93 -10.66
N LEU A 86 14.76 -0.90 -10.11
CA LEU A 86 16.09 -0.44 -10.53
C LEU A 86 17.19 -1.50 -10.32
N LEU A 87 17.04 -2.34 -9.30
CA LEU A 87 17.95 -3.46 -8.98
C LEU A 87 17.64 -4.75 -9.77
N GLY A 88 16.76 -4.68 -10.76
CA GLY A 88 16.36 -5.82 -11.57
C GLY A 88 15.47 -6.84 -10.83
N LEU A 89 14.81 -6.41 -9.75
CA LEU A 89 13.86 -7.21 -8.99
C LEU A 89 12.40 -6.91 -9.37
N GLY A 90 12.17 -6.01 -10.33
CA GLY A 90 10.83 -5.66 -10.80
C GLY A 90 10.08 -6.87 -11.35
N GLY A 91 10.78 -7.77 -12.04
CA GLY A 91 10.19 -9.03 -12.53
C GLY A 91 9.63 -9.93 -11.43
N PHE A 92 10.23 -9.92 -10.23
CA PHE A 92 9.67 -10.65 -9.07
C PHE A 92 8.32 -10.06 -8.63
N ILE A 93 8.25 -8.73 -8.47
CA ILE A 93 7.02 -8.05 -8.04
C ILE A 93 5.89 -8.26 -9.06
N GLU A 94 6.20 -8.16 -10.36
CA GLU A 94 5.20 -8.41 -11.41
C GLU A 94 4.75 -9.88 -11.43
N ALA A 95 5.68 -10.84 -11.36
CA ALA A 95 5.35 -12.25 -11.38
C ALA A 95 4.54 -12.71 -10.15
N LEU A 96 4.66 -12.02 -9.00
CA LEU A 96 3.83 -12.31 -7.83
C LEU A 96 2.32 -12.14 -8.09
N LYS A 97 1.91 -11.25 -9.00
CA LYS A 97 0.50 -11.07 -9.36
C LYS A 97 -0.08 -12.29 -10.05
N ASP A 98 0.76 -12.98 -10.81
CA ASP A 98 0.35 -14.08 -11.68
C ASP A 98 0.37 -15.42 -10.95
N CYS A 99 0.91 -15.47 -9.72
CA CYS A 99 0.86 -16.65 -8.89
C CYS A 99 -0.59 -17.00 -8.52
N ARG A 100 -1.01 -18.22 -8.81
CA ARG A 100 -2.37 -18.72 -8.55
C ARG A 100 -2.52 -19.38 -7.20
N ASN A 101 -1.41 -19.74 -6.55
CA ASN A 101 -1.38 -20.44 -5.27
C ASN A 101 -0.03 -20.29 -4.56
N MET A 102 0.03 -20.74 -3.30
CA MET A 102 1.24 -20.69 -2.48
C MET A 102 2.42 -21.50 -3.05
N ALA A 103 2.17 -22.57 -3.79
CA ALA A 103 3.25 -23.38 -4.34
C ALA A 103 4.00 -22.61 -5.43
N GLU A 104 3.26 -21.98 -6.35
CA GLU A 104 3.84 -21.11 -7.39
C GLU A 104 4.59 -19.92 -6.78
N GLN A 105 4.02 -19.30 -5.74
CA GLN A 105 4.69 -18.20 -5.04
C GLN A 105 5.99 -18.64 -4.35
N ARG A 106 6.02 -19.81 -3.72
CA ARG A 106 7.23 -20.34 -3.07
C ARG A 106 8.32 -20.70 -4.08
N GLU A 107 7.94 -21.24 -5.22
CA GLU A 107 8.86 -21.52 -6.32
C GLU A 107 9.49 -20.21 -6.84
N LEU A 108 8.65 -19.21 -7.11
CA LEU A 108 9.11 -17.87 -7.51
C LEU A 108 10.01 -17.26 -6.43
N TRP A 109 9.63 -17.35 -5.15
CA TRP A 109 10.46 -16.89 -4.04
C TRP A 109 11.84 -17.55 -4.04
N GLY A 110 11.89 -18.87 -4.21
CA GLY A 110 13.14 -19.63 -4.29
C GLY A 110 14.11 -19.09 -5.35
N GLN A 111 13.62 -18.66 -6.50
CA GLN A 111 14.43 -18.10 -7.58
C GLN A 111 15.03 -16.72 -7.22
N TYR A 112 14.34 -15.92 -6.43
CA TYR A 112 14.73 -14.53 -6.12
C TYR A 112 15.29 -14.36 -4.70
N LYS A 113 15.10 -15.32 -3.80
CA LYS A 113 15.45 -15.24 -2.38
C LYS A 113 16.89 -14.77 -2.14
N GLY A 114 17.88 -15.38 -2.82
CA GLY A 114 19.29 -15.03 -2.64
C GLY A 114 19.58 -13.55 -2.97
N ARG A 115 19.02 -13.05 -4.07
CA ARG A 115 19.20 -11.65 -4.49
C ARG A 115 18.53 -10.69 -3.52
N LEU A 116 17.30 -11.00 -3.09
CA LEU A 116 16.54 -10.19 -2.15
C LEU A 116 17.18 -10.18 -0.75
N HIS A 117 17.73 -11.31 -0.30
CA HIS A 117 18.51 -11.37 0.94
C HIS A 117 19.78 -10.55 0.88
N THR A 118 20.50 -10.57 -0.24
CA THR A 118 21.68 -9.71 -0.44
C THR A 118 21.27 -8.24 -0.37
N TYR A 119 20.20 -7.85 -1.05
CA TYR A 119 19.66 -6.49 -0.99
C TYR A 119 19.29 -6.10 0.45
N ALA A 120 18.54 -6.95 1.15
CA ALA A 120 18.15 -6.71 2.54
C ALA A 120 19.38 -6.57 3.46
N SER A 121 20.44 -7.34 3.22
CA SER A 121 21.71 -7.22 3.95
C SER A 121 22.39 -5.87 3.72
N VAL A 122 22.44 -5.38 2.49
CA VAL A 122 22.98 -4.05 2.17
C VAL A 122 22.17 -2.95 2.82
N VAL A 123 20.84 -3.00 2.71
CA VAL A 123 19.93 -2.03 3.35
C VAL A 123 20.13 -2.05 4.86
N ASN A 124 20.22 -3.23 5.46
CA ASN A 124 20.43 -3.35 6.90
C ASN A 124 21.81 -2.83 7.34
N SER A 125 22.86 -3.10 6.57
CA SER A 125 24.22 -2.61 6.87
C SER A 125 24.34 -1.09 6.83
N THR A 126 23.56 -0.46 5.97
CA THR A 126 23.53 1.01 5.81
C THR A 126 22.46 1.69 6.67
N ARG A 127 21.74 0.96 7.52
CA ARG A 127 20.59 1.47 8.30
C ARG A 127 20.88 2.73 9.11
N ARG A 128 22.07 2.84 9.71
CA ARG A 128 22.48 4.01 10.49
C ARG A 128 22.56 5.29 9.65
N VAL A 129 22.75 5.15 8.34
CA VAL A 129 22.85 6.28 7.42
C VAL A 129 21.45 6.77 7.01
N TRP A 130 20.53 5.88 6.64
CA TRP A 130 19.23 6.27 6.10
C TRP A 130 18.11 6.37 7.15
N ALA A 131 18.20 5.66 8.27
CA ALA A 131 17.14 5.64 9.29
C ALA A 131 16.77 7.03 9.85
N PRO A 132 17.73 7.94 10.13
CA PRO A 132 17.40 9.30 10.57
C PRO A 132 16.54 10.06 9.56
N PHE A 133 16.75 9.86 8.25
CA PHE A 133 16.00 10.54 7.19
C PHE A 133 14.54 10.08 7.08
N ILE A 134 14.22 8.88 7.58
CA ILE A 134 12.84 8.37 7.64
C ILE A 134 12.24 8.45 9.05
N GLY A 135 12.95 9.11 9.98
CA GLY A 135 12.43 9.36 11.32
C GLY A 135 12.38 8.13 12.23
N VAL A 136 13.23 7.11 11.98
CA VAL A 136 13.37 5.95 12.88
C VAL A 136 14.32 6.33 14.04
N PRO A 137 13.85 6.33 15.30
CA PRO A 137 14.70 6.61 16.46
C PRO A 137 15.81 5.56 16.63
N ASP A 138 16.97 5.96 17.12
CA ASP A 138 18.09 5.06 17.39
C ASP A 138 17.72 3.89 18.31
N SER A 139 16.83 4.13 19.28
CA SER A 139 16.30 3.08 20.15
C SER A 139 15.55 1.97 19.44
N GLN A 140 14.99 2.26 18.26
CA GLN A 140 14.32 1.26 17.42
C GLN A 140 15.27 0.58 16.43
N LEU A 141 16.43 1.16 16.15
CA LEU A 141 17.41 0.57 15.26
C LEU A 141 17.97 -0.77 15.75
N SER A 142 18.06 -0.95 17.07
CA SER A 142 18.49 -2.20 17.69
C SER A 142 17.53 -3.36 17.40
N LEU A 143 16.24 -3.08 17.15
CA LEU A 143 15.25 -4.09 16.76
C LEU A 143 15.53 -4.68 15.38
N TYR A 144 16.28 -3.98 14.53
CA TYR A 144 16.69 -4.42 13.21
C TYR A 144 18.07 -5.09 13.18
N GLU A 145 18.60 -5.50 14.35
CA GLU A 145 19.86 -6.21 14.42
C GLU A 145 19.75 -7.64 13.87
N GLY A 146 20.85 -8.12 13.30
CA GLY A 146 20.91 -9.44 12.69
C GLY A 146 20.19 -9.54 11.33
N ASN A 147 19.59 -10.67 11.07
CA ASN A 147 18.92 -11.00 9.81
C ASN A 147 17.38 -10.96 9.89
N ILE A 148 16.84 -10.09 10.76
CA ILE A 148 15.38 -10.02 11.00
C ILE A 148 14.60 -9.68 9.73
N VAL A 149 15.14 -8.81 8.87
CA VAL A 149 14.51 -8.42 7.60
C VAL A 149 14.41 -9.63 6.67
N GLN A 150 15.49 -10.41 6.54
CA GLN A 150 15.49 -11.62 5.73
C GLN A 150 14.49 -12.65 6.27
N LYS A 151 14.48 -12.88 7.59
CA LYS A 151 13.51 -13.79 8.22
C LYS A 151 12.07 -13.34 8.02
N LEU A 152 11.81 -12.04 8.09
CA LEU A 152 10.49 -11.49 7.83
C LEU A 152 10.08 -11.70 6.36
N MET A 153 10.99 -11.46 5.42
CA MET A 153 10.74 -11.72 4.00
C MET A 153 10.46 -13.20 3.74
N ASP A 154 11.28 -14.11 4.30
CA ASP A 154 11.04 -15.55 4.21
C ASP A 154 9.65 -15.90 4.75
N HIS A 155 9.31 -15.41 5.94
CA HIS A 155 8.01 -15.67 6.55
C HIS A 155 6.85 -15.19 5.67
N ILE A 156 6.95 -13.98 5.13
CA ILE A 156 5.90 -13.41 4.27
C ILE A 156 5.73 -14.25 3.00
N PHE A 157 6.80 -14.48 2.25
CA PHE A 157 6.71 -15.13 0.94
C PHE A 157 6.51 -16.66 1.01
N GLU A 158 6.88 -17.29 2.11
CA GLU A 158 6.69 -18.72 2.31
C GLU A 158 5.35 -19.10 2.98
N ASN A 159 4.71 -18.13 3.71
CA ASN A 159 3.53 -18.45 4.52
C ASN A 159 2.31 -17.56 4.24
N THR A 160 2.42 -16.56 3.37
CA THR A 160 1.31 -15.65 3.08
C THR A 160 1.12 -15.52 1.58
N PHE A 161 -0.05 -15.93 1.07
CA PHE A 161 -0.36 -15.80 -0.35
C PHE A 161 -0.68 -14.34 -0.70
N ILE A 162 0.27 -13.66 -1.37
CA ILE A 162 0.19 -12.22 -1.63
C ILE A 162 -0.97 -11.87 -2.56
N ALA A 163 -1.16 -12.64 -3.64
CA ALA A 163 -2.17 -12.33 -4.65
C ALA A 163 -3.61 -12.66 -4.21
N GLY A 164 -3.81 -13.51 -3.17
CA GLY A 164 -5.14 -13.96 -2.76
C GLY A 164 -5.55 -13.54 -1.36
N ASP A 165 -4.68 -13.77 -0.38
CA ASP A 165 -5.10 -13.73 1.02
C ASP A 165 -4.68 -12.45 1.75
N ASN A 166 -3.69 -11.73 1.24
CA ASN A 166 -3.11 -10.61 1.97
C ASN A 166 -3.19 -9.30 1.22
N TYR A 167 -4.37 -8.66 1.28
CA TYR A 167 -4.59 -7.35 0.70
C TYR A 167 -3.60 -6.26 1.20
N PHE A 168 -3.07 -6.41 2.42
CA PHE A 168 -2.14 -5.43 2.98
C PHE A 168 -0.84 -5.39 2.15
N TYR A 169 -0.18 -6.55 1.96
CA TYR A 169 1.02 -6.61 1.12
C TYR A 169 0.70 -6.36 -0.34
N TYR A 170 -0.44 -6.85 -0.84
CA TYR A 170 -0.88 -6.57 -2.20
C TYR A 170 -0.99 -5.06 -2.47
N GLY A 171 -1.67 -4.33 -1.61
CA GLY A 171 -1.80 -2.87 -1.72
C GLY A 171 -0.45 -2.14 -1.64
N TYR A 172 0.47 -2.62 -0.81
CA TYR A 172 1.82 -2.04 -0.73
C TYR A 172 2.67 -2.29 -1.99
N PHE A 173 2.58 -3.46 -2.60
CA PHE A 173 3.34 -3.76 -3.81
C PHE A 173 2.77 -3.08 -5.05
N TYR A 174 1.45 -3.05 -5.19
CA TYR A 174 0.81 -2.63 -6.43
C TYR A 174 0.10 -1.28 -6.37
N GLY A 175 -0.06 -0.70 -5.20
CA GLY A 175 -0.71 0.60 -5.00
C GLY A 175 -2.21 0.60 -5.27
N GLN A 176 -2.81 -0.58 -5.40
CA GLN A 176 -4.24 -0.78 -5.65
C GLN A 176 -4.70 -2.13 -5.12
N PHE A 177 -6.02 -2.33 -5.04
CA PHE A 177 -6.63 -3.62 -4.72
C PHE A 177 -7.34 -4.24 -5.92
N THR A 178 -7.52 -5.57 -5.89
CA THR A 178 -8.48 -6.28 -6.75
C THR A 178 -9.71 -6.69 -5.94
N LYS A 179 -10.79 -7.11 -6.59
CA LYS A 179 -12.00 -7.60 -5.89
C LYS A 179 -11.71 -8.85 -5.07
N GLU A 180 -10.82 -9.69 -5.54
CA GLU A 180 -10.36 -10.91 -4.85
C GLU A 180 -9.49 -10.57 -3.64
N CYS A 181 -8.57 -9.60 -3.82
CA CYS A 181 -7.59 -9.21 -2.82
C CYS A 181 -7.80 -7.77 -2.35
N CYS A 182 -8.79 -7.56 -1.49
CA CYS A 182 -9.13 -6.26 -0.91
C CYS A 182 -9.60 -6.40 0.54
N PRO A 183 -9.55 -5.29 1.33
CA PRO A 183 -10.14 -5.24 2.67
C PRO A 183 -11.64 -5.51 2.65
N ARG A 184 -12.17 -6.04 3.74
CA ARG A 184 -13.59 -6.38 3.88
C ARG A 184 -14.56 -5.24 3.52
N TYR A 185 -14.23 -4.01 3.86
CA TYR A 185 -15.10 -2.86 3.58
C TYR A 185 -15.20 -2.49 2.08
N LEU A 186 -14.35 -3.11 1.23
CA LEU A 186 -14.41 -3.00 -0.23
C LEU A 186 -15.07 -4.21 -0.88
N LYS A 187 -15.50 -5.21 -0.11
CA LYS A 187 -16.27 -6.35 -0.61
C LYS A 187 -17.75 -6.01 -0.61
N GLU A 188 -18.46 -6.54 -1.59
CA GLU A 188 -19.92 -6.46 -1.70
C GLU A 188 -20.62 -7.16 -0.56
#